data_af967b54e07f908f1c653814f5c00c6a
#
_entry.id   af967b54e07f908f1c653814f5c00c6a
#
_cell.length_a   1.000
_cell.length_b   1.000
_cell.length_c   1.000
_cell.angle_alpha   90.00
_cell.angle_beta   90.00
_cell.angle_gamma   90.00
#
_symmetry.space_group_name_H-M   'P 1'
#
loop_
_entity.id
_entity.type
_entity.pdbx_description
1 polymer ?
#
loop_
_entity_poly.entity_id
_entity_poly.type
_entity_poly.pdbx_seq_one_letter_code
_entity_poly.pdbx_strand_id
1 'polypeptide(L)'
;MGDEEREEINIETEEEKKEERKPGFNLGAIVEWILSHVLQLVIAGIIAAVVSFIIVTQMKSKVSEEIVVAKGPIKKEPPPMTFDIGSFNINTADIDEPHFVRLKVLIAYPEKNTPLMMELGQRKYQIRDIIISTISSMRKEDLDEPIERQDLKERLKKLINNILVNGEIIDIYFDEFTVY
;
A
#
# COMPACT_ATOMS: atom_id res chain seq x y z
N MET A 1 -50.12 84.83 -28.85
CA MET A 1 -48.95 85.47 -29.35
C MET A 1 -47.87 84.41 -29.23
N GLY A 2 -47.54 83.81 -30.16
CA GLY A 2 -47.16 83.69 -31.52
C GLY A 2 -46.48 82.34 -31.58
N ASP A 3 -46.92 81.46 -32.31
CA ASP A 3 -46.52 81.16 -33.71
C ASP A 3 -45.11 80.66 -33.81
N GLU A 4 -45.03 79.54 -34.32
CA GLU A 4 -44.55 78.95 -35.57
C GLU A 4 -43.37 78.11 -35.31
N GLU A 5 -43.03 77.09 -35.98
CA GLU A 5 -43.53 76.32 -37.13
C GLU A 5 -42.68 75.07 -37.23
N ARG A 6 -43.27 74.08 -37.71
CA ARG A 6 -42.74 72.82 -38.25
C ARG A 6 -41.44 72.99 -39.07
N GLU A 7 -40.57 72.04 -38.95
CA GLU A 7 -39.93 71.41 -40.09
C GLU A 7 -39.58 69.92 -39.75
N GLU A 8 -40.29 69.05 -40.41
CA GLU A 8 -39.93 67.68 -40.58
C GLU A 8 -38.71 67.55 -41.42
N ILE A 9 -37.63 67.04 -40.93
CA ILE A 9 -36.49 66.61 -41.77
C ILE A 9 -36.45 65.10 -41.66
N ASN A 10 -36.95 64.48 -42.70
CA ASN A 10 -36.82 63.10 -43.03
C ASN A 10 -35.38 62.76 -43.34
N ILE A 11 -34.69 62.09 -42.50
CA ILE A 11 -33.39 61.50 -42.76
C ILE A 11 -33.57 60.02 -42.86
N GLU A 12 -33.65 59.54 -44.06
CA GLU A 12 -33.46 58.14 -44.40
C GLU A 12 -32.11 57.68 -43.88
N THR A 13 -32.11 56.89 -42.80
CA THR A 13 -30.90 56.27 -42.35
C THR A 13 -30.76 54.95 -43.15
N GLU A 14 -29.82 54.98 -44.05
CA GLU A 14 -29.32 53.78 -44.71
C GLU A 14 -28.88 52.80 -43.64
N GLU A 15 -29.63 51.71 -43.46
CA GLU A 15 -29.19 50.51 -42.76
C GLU A 15 -28.06 49.89 -43.58
N GLU A 16 -26.82 50.18 -43.21
CA GLU A 16 -25.66 49.39 -43.62
C GLU A 16 -25.81 48.02 -43.05
N LYS A 17 -26.30 47.11 -43.85
CA LYS A 17 -26.34 45.66 -43.64
C LYS A 17 -24.89 45.17 -43.56
N LYS A 18 -24.33 45.12 -42.37
CA LYS A 18 -23.11 44.37 -42.10
C LYS A 18 -23.41 42.91 -42.36
N GLU A 19 -23.10 42.45 -43.54
CA GLU A 19 -22.95 41.01 -43.80
C GLU A 19 -21.88 40.46 -42.86
N GLU A 20 -22.29 39.72 -41.84
CA GLU A 20 -21.40 38.83 -41.12
C GLU A 20 -20.85 37.80 -42.09
N ARG A 21 -19.64 38.09 -42.59
CA ARG A 21 -18.83 37.08 -43.29
C ARG A 21 -18.54 35.96 -42.29
N LYS A 22 -19.30 34.89 -42.38
CA LYS A 22 -18.95 33.63 -41.74
C LYS A 22 -17.49 33.33 -42.10
N PRO A 23 -16.61 33.05 -41.13
CA PRO A 23 -15.22 32.73 -41.43
C PRO A 23 -15.22 31.51 -42.36
N GLY A 24 -14.76 31.70 -43.56
CA GLY A 24 -14.62 30.65 -44.55
C GLY A 24 -13.75 29.55 -43.95
N PHE A 25 -14.29 28.34 -43.91
CA PHE A 25 -13.64 27.16 -43.38
C PHE A 25 -12.38 26.88 -44.21
N ASN A 26 -11.23 27.39 -43.76
CA ASN A 26 -9.97 27.29 -44.48
C ASN A 26 -9.35 25.92 -44.18
N LEU A 27 -9.78 24.94 -44.96
CA LEU A 27 -9.30 23.55 -44.85
C LEU A 27 -7.77 23.45 -44.88
N GLY A 28 -7.08 24.33 -45.63
CA GLY A 28 -5.62 24.36 -45.66
C GLY A 28 -4.99 24.70 -44.31
N ALA A 29 -5.51 25.74 -43.66
CA ALA A 29 -4.99 26.18 -42.33
C ALA A 29 -5.27 25.12 -41.25
N ILE A 30 -6.38 24.38 -41.35
CA ILE A 30 -6.70 23.30 -40.43
C ILE A 30 -5.77 22.10 -40.66
N VAL A 31 -5.47 21.77 -41.90
CA VAL A 31 -4.54 20.69 -42.24
C VAL A 31 -3.13 20.99 -41.75
N GLU A 32 -2.63 22.23 -41.94
CA GLU A 32 -1.31 22.65 -41.42
C GLU A 32 -1.27 22.65 -39.89
N TRP A 33 -2.33 23.12 -39.24
CA TRP A 33 -2.45 23.12 -37.78
C TRP A 33 -2.47 21.66 -37.25
N ILE A 34 -3.22 20.77 -37.85
CA ILE A 34 -3.25 19.35 -37.48
C ILE A 34 -1.89 18.69 -37.71
N LEU A 35 -1.23 18.98 -38.85
CA LEU A 35 0.04 18.37 -39.19
C LEU A 35 1.16 18.76 -38.19
N SER A 36 1.20 20.05 -37.79
CA SER A 36 2.16 20.53 -36.79
C SER A 36 1.91 19.93 -35.41
N HIS A 37 0.64 19.78 -35.01
CA HIS A 37 0.31 19.20 -33.69
C HIS A 37 0.45 17.68 -33.66
N VAL A 38 0.20 16.97 -34.78
CA VAL A 38 0.45 15.53 -34.88
C VAL A 38 1.92 15.22 -34.70
N LEU A 39 2.82 15.99 -35.32
CA LEU A 39 4.26 15.79 -35.16
C LEU A 39 4.68 15.98 -33.67
N GLN A 40 4.13 17.00 -33.02
CA GLN A 40 4.41 17.26 -31.60
C GLN A 40 3.88 16.15 -30.70
N LEU A 41 2.70 15.61 -30.97
CA LEU A 41 2.11 14.48 -30.24
C LEU A 41 2.91 13.19 -30.45
N VAL A 42 3.41 12.94 -31.65
CA VAL A 42 4.27 11.79 -31.94
C VAL A 42 5.58 11.87 -31.16
N ILE A 43 6.22 13.04 -31.14
CA ILE A 43 7.44 13.25 -30.35
C ILE A 43 7.18 13.06 -28.86
N ALA A 44 6.08 13.64 -28.34
CA ALA A 44 5.68 13.47 -26.94
C ALA A 44 5.40 11.99 -26.58
N GLY A 45 4.76 11.26 -27.49
CA GLY A 45 4.50 9.82 -27.35
C GLY A 45 5.78 8.99 -27.29
N ILE A 46 6.75 9.28 -28.13
CA ILE A 46 8.06 8.61 -28.14
C ILE A 46 8.82 8.89 -26.83
N ILE A 47 8.83 10.14 -26.37
CA ILE A 47 9.46 10.50 -25.09
C ILE A 47 8.78 9.77 -23.92
N ALA A 48 7.45 9.74 -23.89
CA ALA A 48 6.71 9.03 -22.85
C ALA A 48 7.01 7.52 -22.87
N ALA A 49 7.11 6.89 -24.04
CA ALA A 49 7.46 5.49 -24.19
C ALA A 49 8.89 5.19 -23.70
N VAL A 50 9.85 6.05 -24.01
CA VAL A 50 11.26 5.92 -23.56
C VAL A 50 11.33 6.08 -22.03
N VAL A 51 10.65 7.06 -21.46
CA VAL A 51 10.62 7.26 -20.01
C VAL A 51 9.96 6.08 -19.31
N SER A 52 8.83 5.57 -19.83
CA SER A 52 8.18 4.37 -19.30
C SER A 52 9.09 3.14 -19.37
N PHE A 53 9.81 2.97 -20.47
CA PHE A 53 10.77 1.87 -20.64
C PHE A 53 11.91 1.96 -19.62
N ILE A 54 12.45 3.16 -19.39
CA ILE A 54 13.50 3.37 -18.38
C ILE A 54 12.98 3.07 -16.97
N ILE A 55 11.76 3.54 -16.63
CA ILE A 55 11.16 3.26 -15.32
C ILE A 55 10.95 1.76 -15.11
N VAL A 56 10.41 1.06 -16.12
CA VAL A 56 10.19 -0.39 -16.04
C VAL A 56 11.50 -1.17 -15.92
N THR A 57 12.54 -0.77 -16.64
CA THR A 57 13.87 -1.42 -16.54
C THR A 57 14.54 -1.15 -15.19
N GLN A 58 14.41 0.06 -14.66
CA GLN A 58 14.89 0.42 -13.32
C GLN A 58 14.13 -0.33 -12.20
N MET A 59 12.82 -0.49 -12.36
CA MET A 59 12.04 -1.30 -11.40
C MET A 59 12.38 -2.79 -11.50
N LYS A 60 12.58 -3.32 -12.71
CA LYS A 60 13.01 -4.72 -12.87
C LYS A 60 14.39 -4.99 -12.28
N SER A 61 15.34 -4.06 -12.36
CA SER A 61 16.66 -4.23 -11.75
C SER A 61 16.57 -4.27 -10.21
N LYS A 62 15.75 -3.44 -9.59
CA LYS A 62 15.56 -3.47 -8.13
C LYS A 62 14.85 -4.73 -7.66
N VAL A 63 13.80 -5.16 -8.37
CA VAL A 63 13.09 -6.42 -8.06
C VAL A 63 13.96 -7.65 -8.33
N SER A 64 14.85 -7.60 -9.33
CA SER A 64 15.76 -8.72 -9.63
C SER A 64 16.92 -8.81 -8.62
N GLU A 65 17.38 -7.69 -8.05
CA GLU A 65 18.38 -7.73 -6.97
C GLU A 65 17.80 -8.33 -5.69
N GLU A 66 16.53 -8.06 -5.36
CA GLU A 66 15.88 -8.66 -4.19
C GLU A 66 15.64 -10.18 -4.37
N ILE A 67 15.39 -10.65 -5.59
CA ILE A 67 15.18 -12.08 -5.90
C ILE A 67 16.50 -12.84 -6.13
N VAL A 68 17.55 -12.18 -6.61
CA VAL A 68 18.84 -12.82 -6.89
C VAL A 68 19.72 -12.95 -5.64
N VAL A 69 19.49 -12.12 -4.61
CA VAL A 69 20.13 -12.31 -3.29
C VAL A 69 19.68 -13.63 -2.63
N ALA A 70 18.55 -14.20 -3.06
CA ALA A 70 18.09 -15.52 -2.60
C ALA A 70 18.78 -16.72 -3.25
N LYS A 71 19.73 -16.55 -4.19
CA LYS A 71 20.42 -17.64 -4.90
C LYS A 71 21.95 -17.62 -4.81
N GLY A 72 22.52 -16.86 -3.87
CA GLY A 72 23.86 -17.15 -3.38
C GLY A 72 23.88 -18.54 -2.73
N PRO A 73 25.04 -19.20 -2.58
CA PRO A 73 25.11 -20.44 -1.81
C PRO A 73 24.46 -20.15 -0.47
N ILE A 74 23.32 -20.81 -0.21
CA ILE A 74 22.59 -20.66 1.04
C ILE A 74 23.59 -20.97 2.14
N LYS A 75 24.17 -19.92 2.73
CA LYS A 75 24.91 -20.04 3.96
C LYS A 75 23.84 -20.52 4.94
N LYS A 76 23.81 -21.83 5.15
CA LYS A 76 22.88 -22.43 6.11
C LYS A 76 23.28 -21.86 7.47
N GLU A 77 22.60 -20.80 7.85
CA GLU A 77 22.70 -20.31 9.22
C GLU A 77 22.25 -21.44 10.14
N PRO A 78 22.92 -21.64 11.25
CA PRO A 78 22.47 -22.64 12.22
C PRO A 78 21.02 -22.31 12.60
N PRO A 79 20.19 -23.31 12.88
CA PRO A 79 18.81 -23.06 13.25
C PRO A 79 18.79 -22.18 14.52
N PRO A 80 17.88 -21.20 14.59
CA PRO A 80 17.76 -20.34 15.76
C PRO A 80 17.46 -21.16 17.01
N MET A 81 17.91 -20.66 18.15
CA MET A 81 17.50 -21.21 19.44
C MET A 81 16.02 -20.91 19.69
N THR A 82 15.34 -21.78 20.41
CA THR A 82 13.93 -21.60 20.75
C THR A 82 13.71 -21.52 22.24
N PHE A 83 12.80 -20.64 22.67
CA PHE A 83 12.36 -20.49 24.05
C PHE A 83 10.87 -20.84 24.14
N ASP A 84 10.53 -21.79 24.99
CA ASP A 84 9.16 -22.26 25.18
C ASP A 84 8.36 -21.33 26.11
N ILE A 85 7.38 -20.66 25.55
CA ILE A 85 6.42 -19.84 26.30
C ILE A 85 5.32 -20.69 26.94
N GLY A 86 5.02 -21.83 26.33
CA GLY A 86 4.03 -22.81 26.82
C GLY A 86 2.76 -22.81 25.97
N SER A 87 1.80 -23.59 26.47
CA SER A 87 0.50 -23.75 25.83
C SER A 87 -0.52 -22.73 26.33
N PHE A 88 -1.49 -22.44 25.46
CA PHE A 88 -2.59 -21.52 25.70
C PHE A 88 -3.91 -22.14 25.27
N ASN A 89 -4.97 -21.73 25.96
CA ASN A 89 -6.34 -21.99 25.59
C ASN A 89 -7.10 -20.68 25.80
N ILE A 90 -7.44 -19.99 24.71
CA ILE A 90 -7.90 -18.61 24.74
C ILE A 90 -9.22 -18.52 23.99
N ASN A 91 -10.23 -17.90 24.61
CA ASN A 91 -11.49 -17.58 23.94
C ASN A 91 -11.27 -16.41 22.96
N THR A 92 -11.92 -16.49 21.81
CA THR A 92 -11.94 -15.42 20.79
C THR A 92 -12.95 -14.32 21.15
N ALA A 93 -12.94 -13.23 20.37
CA ALA A 93 -13.85 -12.10 20.54
C ALA A 93 -15.25 -12.32 19.92
N ASP A 94 -15.54 -13.52 19.46
CA ASP A 94 -16.84 -13.83 18.86
C ASP A 94 -17.95 -13.75 19.90
N ILE A 95 -19.06 -13.07 19.57
CA ILE A 95 -20.18 -12.84 20.48
C ILE A 95 -21.30 -13.84 20.24
N ASP A 96 -21.56 -14.19 18.99
CA ASP A 96 -22.71 -14.98 18.58
C ASP A 96 -22.49 -16.47 18.89
N GLU A 97 -21.28 -16.97 18.61
CA GLU A 97 -20.87 -18.34 18.87
C GLU A 97 -19.48 -18.33 19.51
N PRO A 98 -19.34 -18.77 20.78
CA PRO A 98 -18.07 -18.78 21.47
C PRO A 98 -17.09 -19.77 20.83
N HIS A 99 -15.96 -19.27 20.36
CA HIS A 99 -14.85 -20.07 19.86
C HIS A 99 -13.65 -19.98 20.78
N PHE A 100 -12.75 -20.94 20.70
CA PHE A 100 -11.48 -20.89 21.43
C PHE A 100 -10.33 -21.41 20.59
N VAL A 101 -9.16 -20.87 20.87
CA VAL A 101 -7.91 -21.23 20.21
C VAL A 101 -7.01 -21.98 21.18
N ARG A 102 -6.58 -23.16 20.77
CA ARG A 102 -5.51 -23.89 21.43
C ARG A 102 -4.23 -23.70 20.65
N LEU A 103 -3.19 -23.22 21.31
CA LEU A 103 -1.89 -23.02 20.67
C LEU A 103 -0.76 -23.26 21.66
N LYS A 104 0.40 -23.68 21.13
CA LYS A 104 1.67 -23.69 21.84
C LYS A 104 2.67 -22.83 21.13
N VAL A 105 3.32 -21.92 21.86
CA VAL A 105 4.16 -20.86 21.31
C VAL A 105 5.60 -21.07 21.70
N LEU A 106 6.48 -21.04 20.68
CA LEU A 106 7.92 -21.02 20.81
C LEU A 106 8.46 -19.72 20.21
N ILE A 107 9.38 -19.07 20.90
CA ILE A 107 10.06 -17.86 20.43
C ILE A 107 11.44 -18.24 19.90
N ALA A 108 11.71 -17.91 18.64
CA ALA A 108 13.02 -18.07 18.04
C ALA A 108 13.91 -16.85 18.34
N TYR A 109 15.12 -17.06 18.81
CA TYR A 109 16.07 -16.03 19.14
C TYR A 109 17.50 -16.37 18.65
N PRO A 110 18.40 -15.36 18.48
CA PRO A 110 19.75 -15.59 17.99
C PRO A 110 20.55 -16.51 18.89
N GLU A 111 21.28 -17.46 18.27
CA GLU A 111 22.25 -18.28 18.95
C GLU A 111 23.28 -17.38 19.70
N LYS A 112 23.69 -17.80 20.89
CA LYS A 112 24.69 -17.09 21.73
C LYS A 112 24.22 -15.77 22.37
N ASN A 113 22.94 -15.39 22.27
CA ASN A 113 22.41 -14.24 22.98
C ASN A 113 21.86 -14.65 24.37
N THR A 114 22.76 -14.99 25.29
CA THR A 114 22.40 -15.37 26.67
C THR A 114 21.63 -14.26 27.42
N PRO A 115 21.97 -12.96 27.29
CA PRO A 115 21.18 -11.89 27.92
C PRO A 115 19.72 -11.89 27.49
N LEU A 116 19.45 -12.05 26.19
CA LEU A 116 18.10 -12.12 25.67
C LEU A 116 17.34 -13.35 26.17
N MET A 117 18.00 -14.51 26.22
CA MET A 117 17.41 -15.75 26.78
C MET A 117 16.97 -15.55 28.24
N MET A 118 17.82 -14.91 29.05
CA MET A 118 17.49 -14.62 30.46
C MET A 118 16.33 -13.62 30.56
N GLU A 119 16.30 -12.60 29.71
CA GLU A 119 15.22 -11.61 29.65
C GLU A 119 13.89 -12.26 29.23
N LEU A 120 13.89 -13.15 28.24
CA LEU A 120 12.70 -13.92 27.85
C LEU A 120 12.14 -14.73 29.03
N GLY A 121 13.02 -15.32 29.85
CA GLY A 121 12.62 -16.01 31.08
C GLY A 121 11.98 -15.07 32.11
N GLN A 122 12.60 -13.93 32.36
CA GLN A 122 12.11 -12.93 33.33
C GLN A 122 10.78 -12.31 32.88
N ARG A 123 10.61 -12.08 31.58
CA ARG A 123 9.41 -11.47 31.00
C ARG A 123 8.36 -12.51 30.55
N LYS A 124 8.54 -13.77 30.85
CA LYS A 124 7.66 -14.85 30.40
C LYS A 124 6.18 -14.55 30.61
N TYR A 125 5.81 -14.09 31.79
CA TYR A 125 4.40 -13.79 32.08
C TYR A 125 3.90 -12.56 31.34
N GLN A 126 4.73 -11.55 31.13
CA GLN A 126 4.41 -10.36 30.35
C GLN A 126 4.19 -10.72 28.87
N ILE A 127 5.04 -11.59 28.33
CA ILE A 127 4.88 -12.12 26.96
C ILE A 127 3.60 -12.95 26.85
N ARG A 128 3.30 -13.77 27.85
CA ARG A 128 2.05 -14.54 27.87
C ARG A 128 0.82 -13.64 27.87
N ASP A 129 0.84 -12.55 28.62
CA ASP A 129 -0.25 -11.57 28.67
C ASP A 129 -0.45 -10.88 27.30
N ILE A 130 0.63 -10.51 26.63
CA ILE A 130 0.57 -9.96 25.26
C ILE A 130 -0.10 -10.95 24.30
N ILE A 131 0.27 -12.22 24.34
CA ILE A 131 -0.30 -13.26 23.49
C ILE A 131 -1.80 -13.43 23.77
N ILE A 132 -2.18 -13.55 25.04
CA ILE A 132 -3.57 -13.72 25.46
C ILE A 132 -4.41 -12.52 25.03
N SER A 133 -3.97 -11.31 25.32
CA SER A 133 -4.68 -10.07 24.98
C SER A 133 -4.84 -9.89 23.47
N THR A 134 -3.81 -10.25 22.71
CA THR A 134 -3.87 -10.14 21.24
C THR A 134 -4.91 -11.13 20.68
N ILE A 135 -4.83 -12.41 21.04
CA ILE A 135 -5.71 -13.44 20.48
C ILE A 135 -7.16 -13.26 20.98
N SER A 136 -7.37 -12.92 22.26
CA SER A 136 -8.71 -12.69 22.80
C SER A 136 -9.43 -11.49 22.18
N SER A 137 -8.70 -10.59 21.49
CA SER A 137 -9.27 -9.48 20.74
C SER A 137 -9.59 -9.80 19.28
N MET A 138 -9.25 -11.01 18.81
CA MET A 138 -9.45 -11.48 17.44
C MET A 138 -10.67 -12.40 17.35
N ARG A 139 -11.29 -12.45 16.18
CA ARG A 139 -12.37 -13.38 15.87
C ARG A 139 -11.81 -14.66 15.27
N LYS A 140 -12.62 -15.70 15.20
CA LYS A 140 -12.28 -16.95 14.52
C LYS A 140 -11.84 -16.72 13.08
N GLU A 141 -12.56 -15.87 12.34
CA GLU A 141 -12.27 -15.52 10.96
C GLU A 141 -10.85 -14.97 10.77
N ASP A 142 -10.35 -14.19 11.76
CA ASP A 142 -9.00 -13.61 11.77
C ASP A 142 -7.89 -14.63 12.11
N LEU A 143 -8.22 -15.91 12.31
CA LEU A 143 -7.31 -16.95 12.78
C LEU A 143 -7.33 -18.22 11.94
N ASP A 144 -8.33 -18.39 11.08
CA ASP A 144 -8.58 -19.64 10.36
C ASP A 144 -7.64 -19.79 9.15
N GLU A 145 -7.32 -18.69 8.45
CA GLU A 145 -6.54 -18.76 7.23
C GLU A 145 -5.02 -18.69 7.48
N PRO A 146 -4.20 -19.36 6.64
CA PRO A 146 -2.74 -19.35 6.80
C PRO A 146 -2.11 -17.96 6.73
N ILE A 147 -2.68 -17.05 5.92
CA ILE A 147 -2.18 -15.67 5.76
C ILE A 147 -2.37 -14.88 7.06
N GLU A 148 -3.52 -15.03 7.71
CA GLU A 148 -3.87 -14.35 8.95
C GLU A 148 -3.03 -14.84 10.12
N ARG A 149 -2.68 -16.13 10.13
CA ARG A 149 -1.72 -16.67 11.10
C ARG A 149 -0.32 -16.11 10.92
N GLN A 150 0.09 -15.77 9.69
CA GLN A 150 1.36 -15.09 9.46
C GLN A 150 1.31 -13.66 9.97
N ASP A 151 0.23 -12.94 9.72
CA ASP A 151 0.02 -11.58 10.24
C ASP A 151 -0.02 -11.55 11.78
N LEU A 152 -0.64 -12.56 12.40
CA LEU A 152 -0.60 -12.73 13.86
C LEU A 152 0.82 -12.90 14.37
N LYS A 153 1.66 -13.72 13.74
CA LYS A 153 3.07 -13.89 14.12
C LYS A 153 3.83 -12.58 14.05
N GLU A 154 3.70 -11.83 12.94
CA GLU A 154 4.36 -10.55 12.77
C GLU A 154 3.89 -9.51 13.80
N ARG A 155 2.60 -9.48 14.11
CA ARG A 155 2.03 -8.62 15.14
C ARG A 155 2.59 -8.97 16.53
N LEU A 156 2.57 -10.23 16.91
CA LEU A 156 3.12 -10.70 18.19
C LEU A 156 4.62 -10.41 18.30
N LYS A 157 5.39 -10.65 17.22
CA LYS A 157 6.82 -10.35 17.15
C LYS A 157 7.10 -8.87 17.43
N LYS A 158 6.35 -7.96 16.80
CA LYS A 158 6.48 -6.52 17.05
C LYS A 158 6.19 -6.15 18.51
N LEU A 159 5.08 -6.67 19.05
CA LEU A 159 4.68 -6.38 20.44
C LEU A 159 5.68 -6.92 21.46
N ILE A 160 6.25 -8.09 21.23
CA ILE A 160 7.24 -8.68 22.10
C ILE A 160 8.57 -7.92 22.01
N ASN A 161 9.04 -7.56 20.79
CA ASN A 161 10.26 -6.80 20.62
C ASN A 161 10.17 -5.42 21.26
N ASN A 162 9.00 -4.79 21.32
CA ASN A 162 8.82 -3.49 21.99
C ASN A 162 9.10 -3.52 23.50
N ILE A 163 9.03 -4.67 24.13
CA ILE A 163 9.33 -4.81 25.58
C ILE A 163 10.73 -5.34 25.85
N LEU A 164 11.44 -5.85 24.86
CA LEU A 164 12.78 -6.40 25.01
C LEU A 164 13.85 -5.32 24.95
N VAL A 165 14.92 -5.48 25.73
CA VAL A 165 16.05 -4.53 25.84
C VAL A 165 17.36 -5.17 25.35
N ASN A 166 17.54 -6.47 25.53
CA ASN A 166 18.80 -7.17 25.27
C ASN A 166 18.90 -7.75 23.84
N GLY A 167 18.00 -7.35 22.94
CA GLY A 167 17.96 -7.79 21.54
C GLY A 167 16.55 -8.05 21.06
N GLU A 168 16.46 -8.54 19.84
CA GLU A 168 15.18 -8.85 19.18
C GLU A 168 15.02 -10.36 18.96
N ILE A 169 13.79 -10.83 18.98
CA ILE A 169 13.44 -12.19 18.57
C ILE A 169 13.46 -12.31 17.05
N ILE A 170 13.85 -13.46 16.54
CA ILE A 170 13.93 -13.74 15.10
C ILE A 170 12.53 -14.03 14.55
N ASP A 171 11.79 -14.92 15.20
CA ASP A 171 10.48 -15.39 14.73
C ASP A 171 9.65 -15.97 15.88
N ILE A 172 8.38 -16.26 15.59
CA ILE A 172 7.47 -16.98 16.47
C ILE A 172 7.01 -18.26 15.78
N TYR A 173 7.13 -19.37 16.46
CA TYR A 173 6.65 -20.65 15.97
C TYR A 173 5.42 -21.11 16.76
N PHE A 174 4.40 -21.55 16.06
CA PHE A 174 3.28 -22.27 16.64
C PHE A 174 3.52 -23.77 16.47
N ASP A 175 3.81 -24.47 17.59
CA ASP A 175 4.00 -25.91 17.61
C ASP A 175 2.65 -26.64 17.51
N GLU A 176 1.60 -26.04 18.08
CA GLU A 176 0.21 -26.44 17.94
C GLU A 176 -0.63 -25.19 17.69
N PHE A 177 -1.59 -25.25 16.76
CA PHE A 177 -2.55 -24.17 16.50
C PHE A 177 -3.86 -24.75 15.96
N THR A 178 -4.89 -24.72 16.78
CA THR A 178 -6.23 -25.21 16.42
C THR A 178 -7.28 -24.23 16.89
N VAL A 179 -8.24 -23.92 16.03
CA VAL A 179 -9.42 -23.08 16.33
C VAL A 179 -10.63 -24.02 16.42
N TYR A 180 -11.42 -23.86 17.45
CA TYR A 180 -12.62 -24.68 17.72
C TYR A 180 -13.86 -23.83 17.65
#